data_328f7dff0c41e604ddd83d2458ad66d3
#
_entry.id   328f7dff0c41e604ddd83d2458ad66d3
#
_cell.length_a   1.000
_cell.length_b   1.000
_cell.length_c   1.000
_cell.angle_alpha   90.00
_cell.angle_beta   90.00
_cell.angle_gamma   90.00
#
_symmetry.space_group_name_H-M   'P 1'
#
loop_
_entity.id
_entity.type
_entity.pdbx_description
1 polymer ?
#
loop_
_entity_poly.entity_id
_entity_poly.type
_entity_poly.pdbx_seq_one_letter_code
_entity_poly.pdbx_strand_id
1 'polypeptide(L)' 'SWKSPIGDAPDLSDEKKSQNEAGTNIWDYVWNEDNQTWDLTDLKT' A
#
# COMPACT_ATOMS: atom_id res chain seq x y z
N SER A 1 -2.29 18.88 4.66
CA SER A 1 -1.62 17.59 4.63
C SER A 1 -1.05 17.29 3.24
N TRP A 2 0.00 16.49 3.20
CA TRP A 2 0.65 16.16 1.94
C TRP A 2 -0.22 15.26 1.07
N LYS A 3 -0.18 15.49 -0.25
CA LYS A 3 -0.84 14.63 -1.25
C LYS A 3 0.13 14.33 -2.38
N SER A 4 0.06 13.11 -2.92
CA SER A 4 0.92 12.75 -4.04
C SER A 4 0.48 13.44 -5.33
N PRO A 5 1.41 13.62 -6.30
CA PRO A 5 1.06 14.22 -7.59
C PRO A 5 0.02 13.44 -8.41
N ILE A 6 -0.12 12.16 -8.14
CA ILE A 6 -1.05 11.28 -8.87
C ILE A 6 -2.29 10.91 -8.06
N GLY A 7 -2.47 11.55 -6.89
CA GLY A 7 -3.64 11.32 -6.03
C GLY A 7 -3.40 10.26 -4.98
N ASP A 8 -4.49 9.78 -4.38
CA ASP A 8 -4.42 8.82 -3.28
C ASP A 8 -3.97 7.44 -3.76
N ALA A 9 -3.44 6.65 -2.82
CA ALA A 9 -3.05 5.27 -3.10
C ALA A 9 -4.27 4.44 -3.54
N PRO A 10 -4.06 3.43 -4.41
CA PRO A 10 -5.15 2.51 -4.78
C PRO A 10 -5.62 1.70 -3.58
N ASP A 11 -6.84 1.14 -3.68
CA ASP A 11 -7.33 0.22 -2.67
C ASP A 11 -6.65 -1.14 -2.81
N LEU A 12 -6.49 -1.82 -1.69
CA LEU A 12 -5.99 -3.20 -1.68
C LEU A 12 -7.04 -4.13 -2.27
N SER A 13 -6.59 -5.24 -2.89
CA SER A 13 -7.48 -6.30 -3.32
C SER A 13 -8.13 -6.99 -2.12
N ASP A 14 -9.25 -7.69 -2.36
CA ASP A 14 -9.94 -8.41 -1.29
C ASP A 14 -9.04 -9.46 -0.63
N GLU A 15 -8.22 -10.14 -1.44
CA GLU A 15 -7.27 -11.13 -0.92
C GLU A 15 -6.28 -10.49 0.04
N LYS A 16 -5.71 -9.34 -0.33
CA LYS A 16 -4.75 -8.65 0.52
C LYS A 16 -5.38 -8.09 1.78
N LYS A 17 -6.61 -7.59 1.68
CA LYS A 17 -7.35 -7.15 2.86
C LYS A 17 -7.58 -8.29 3.84
N SER A 18 -7.95 -9.47 3.33
CA SER A 18 -8.14 -10.67 4.16
C SER A 18 -6.85 -11.10 4.85
N GLN A 19 -5.73 -11.04 4.13
CA GLN A 19 -4.42 -11.37 4.71
C GLN A 19 -4.05 -10.42 5.83
N ASN A 20 -4.33 -9.13 5.67
CA ASN A 20 -4.09 -8.14 6.71
C ASN A 20 -4.94 -8.42 7.95
N GLU A 21 -6.23 -8.74 7.76
CA GLU A 21 -7.11 -9.07 8.87
C GLU A 21 -6.69 -10.34 9.59
N ALA A 22 -6.20 -11.33 8.85
CA ALA A 22 -5.72 -12.59 9.42
C ALA A 22 -4.37 -12.44 10.13
N GLY A 23 -3.66 -11.35 9.91
CA GLY A 23 -2.36 -11.10 10.51
C GLY A 23 -1.21 -11.80 9.81
N THR A 24 -1.45 -12.40 8.64
CA THR A 24 -0.39 -13.07 7.88
C THR A 24 0.50 -12.08 7.13
N ASN A 25 -0.03 -10.90 6.81
CA ASN A 25 0.67 -9.86 6.09
C ASN A 25 0.24 -8.49 6.61
N ILE A 26 1.02 -7.47 6.29
CA ILE A 26 0.64 -6.08 6.51
C ILE A 26 0.85 -5.36 5.18
N TRP A 27 -0.07 -5.61 4.25
CA TRP A 27 -0.01 -4.98 2.92
C TRP A 27 -0.39 -3.51 3.00
N ASP A 28 0.42 -2.68 2.38
CA ASP A 28 0.14 -1.25 2.28
C ASP A 28 0.84 -0.68 1.06
N TYR A 29 0.33 0.44 0.57
CA TYR A 29 0.99 1.18 -0.50
C TYR A 29 1.90 2.22 0.11
N VAL A 30 3.15 2.25 -0.37
CA VAL A 30 4.17 3.20 0.07
C VAL A 30 4.54 4.09 -1.11
N TRP A 31 4.59 5.40 -0.87
CA TRP A 31 4.96 6.34 -1.91
C TRP A 31 6.43 6.16 -2.31
N ASN A 32 6.66 6.01 -3.61
CA ASN A 32 8.00 5.91 -4.18
C ASN A 32 8.33 7.23 -4.89
N GLU A 33 9.13 8.06 -4.25
CA GLU A 33 9.48 9.38 -4.76
C GLU A 33 10.29 9.31 -6.05
N ASP A 34 11.19 8.35 -6.17
CA ASP A 34 12.05 8.19 -7.34
C ASP A 34 11.25 7.89 -8.60
N ASN A 35 10.27 7.02 -8.48
CA ASN A 35 9.42 6.61 -9.61
C ASN A 35 8.10 7.36 -9.69
N GLN A 36 7.79 8.18 -8.68
CA GLN A 36 6.52 8.92 -8.59
C GLN A 36 5.32 7.97 -8.67
N THR A 37 5.38 6.89 -7.89
CA THR A 37 4.35 5.85 -7.89
C THR A 37 4.06 5.36 -6.48
N TRP A 38 2.90 4.69 -6.33
CA TRP A 38 2.55 3.96 -5.12
C TRP A 38 3.01 2.52 -5.27
N ASP A 39 3.90 2.07 -4.40
CA ASP A 39 4.40 0.69 -4.42
C ASP A 39 3.70 -0.15 -3.36
N LEU A 40 3.21 -1.32 -3.77
CA LEU A 40 2.59 -2.27 -2.85
C LEU A 40 3.68 -3.00 -2.07
N THR A 41 3.62 -2.90 -0.75
CA THR A 41 4.68 -3.40 0.13
C THR A 41 4.06 -4.18 1.29
N ASP A 42 4.68 -5.29 1.66
CA ASP A 42 4.32 -6.03 2.87
C ASP A 42 5.23 -5.52 4.00
N LEU A 43 4.64 -4.82 4.95
CA LEU A 43 5.36 -4.21 6.07
C LEU A 43 5.62 -5.19 7.22
N LYS A 44 5.08 -6.40 7.12
CA LYS A 44 5.34 -7.42 8.14
C LYS A 44 6.66 -8.11 7.86
N THR A 45 7.55 -8.05 8.82
CA THR A 45 8.87 -8.68 8.71
C THR A 45 8.93 -10.00 9.46
#